data_93c35c863e51e7cc36e642813b750769
#
_entry.id   93c35c863e51e7cc36e642813b750769
#
_cell.length_a   1.000
_cell.length_b   1.000
_cell.length_c   1.000
_cell.angle_alpha   90.00
_cell.angle_beta   90.00
_cell.angle_gamma   90.00
#
_symmetry.space_group_name_H-M   'P 1'
#
loop_
_entity.id
_entity.type
_entity.pdbx_description
1 polymer ?
#
loop_
_entity_poly.entity_id
_entity_poly.type
_entity_poly.pdbx_seq_one_letter_code
_entity_poly.pdbx_strand_id
1 'polypeptide(L)'
;MNRQLHTALLALIACTSSSGATTTFDGATAGAIVAARAAVPADSFTQRIDAARISGDSTAKVWMIMVSDFQCPYCKQWHDESFAALRREYVENGKVRLAYYNFPLTIHPNAVPAAEAAMCAGAQNKFWPMHDALFASQATWAGLKDPSAVFDSLGTKLGLDARSFNACRTTHATLPMIRADQDRAERAGVQSTPTIIIGSKLIAGAQPTDNFRRALDAALAAK
;
A
#
# COMPACT_ATOMS: atom_id res chain seq x y z
N MET A 1 14.96 -78.88 -18.51
CA MET A 1 16.16 -78.84 -17.65
C MET A 1 16.71 -77.42 -17.76
N ASN A 2 16.50 -76.61 -16.87
CA ASN A 2 17.31 -75.54 -16.29
C ASN A 2 16.43 -74.58 -15.49
N ARG A 3 16.52 -74.75 -14.18
CA ARG A 3 15.91 -73.82 -13.20
C ARG A 3 16.76 -72.56 -13.11
N GLN A 4 16.20 -71.43 -13.35
CA GLN A 4 16.83 -70.18 -12.93
C GLN A 4 16.02 -69.60 -11.78
N LEU A 5 16.66 -69.47 -10.66
CA LEU A 5 16.19 -68.81 -9.45
C LEU A 5 16.22 -67.28 -9.69
N HIS A 6 15.08 -66.61 -9.53
CA HIS A 6 15.04 -65.17 -9.46
C HIS A 6 14.97 -64.77 -7.99
N THR A 7 16.05 -64.23 -7.52
CA THR A 7 16.18 -63.61 -6.20
C THR A 7 15.41 -62.29 -6.19
N ALA A 8 14.33 -62.23 -5.43
CA ALA A 8 13.59 -60.98 -5.21
C ALA A 8 14.32 -60.12 -4.18
N LEU A 9 14.77 -58.93 -4.61
CA LEU A 9 15.37 -57.91 -3.76
C LEU A 9 14.24 -57.04 -3.19
N LEU A 10 13.93 -57.25 -1.90
CA LEU A 10 13.02 -56.34 -1.18
C LEU A 10 13.73 -55.02 -0.91
N ALA A 11 13.31 -53.97 -1.62
CA ALA A 11 13.68 -52.59 -1.28
C ALA A 11 12.75 -52.11 -0.17
N LEU A 12 13.29 -51.95 1.03
CA LEU A 12 12.65 -51.25 2.14
C LEU A 12 12.60 -49.75 1.81
N ILE A 13 11.42 -49.25 1.48
CA ILE A 13 11.16 -47.79 1.37
C ILE A 13 10.95 -47.29 2.79
N ALA A 14 11.95 -46.61 3.32
CA ALA A 14 11.84 -45.85 4.56
C ALA A 14 10.96 -44.64 4.30
N CYS A 15 9.74 -44.61 4.84
CA CYS A 15 8.92 -43.40 4.96
C CYS A 15 9.60 -42.46 5.94
N THR A 16 10.33 -41.49 5.43
CA THR A 16 10.72 -40.33 6.23
C THR A 16 9.50 -39.42 6.40
N SER A 17 8.99 -39.38 7.62
CA SER A 17 7.98 -38.44 8.06
C SER A 17 8.53 -37.01 7.88
N SER A 18 8.09 -36.30 6.87
CA SER A 18 8.37 -34.88 6.77
C SER A 18 7.57 -34.16 7.85
N SER A 19 8.27 -33.79 8.91
CA SER A 19 7.77 -32.87 9.92
C SER A 19 7.23 -31.61 9.22
N GLY A 20 5.94 -31.34 9.41
CA GLY A 20 5.31 -30.12 8.95
C GLY A 20 6.05 -28.91 9.51
N ALA A 21 6.74 -28.19 8.65
CA ALA A 21 7.25 -26.88 8.98
C ALA A 21 6.03 -25.97 9.18
N THR A 22 5.65 -25.78 10.43
CA THR A 22 4.83 -24.65 10.84
C THR A 22 5.65 -23.40 10.48
N THR A 23 5.34 -22.77 9.35
CA THR A 23 5.81 -21.44 9.04
C THR A 23 5.18 -20.52 10.07
N THR A 24 5.87 -20.32 11.19
CA THR A 24 5.64 -19.14 12.03
C THR A 24 5.91 -17.95 11.13
N PHE A 25 4.85 -17.20 10.79
CA PHE A 25 4.97 -15.88 10.21
C PHE A 25 5.73 -15.03 11.24
N ASP A 26 7.04 -14.90 11.04
CA ASP A 26 7.82 -13.87 11.71
C ASP A 26 7.19 -12.55 11.29
N GLY A 27 6.50 -11.92 12.25
CA GLY A 27 5.73 -10.72 12.00
C GLY A 27 6.63 -9.62 11.47
N ALA A 28 6.66 -9.48 10.14
CA ALA A 28 7.28 -8.33 9.52
C ALA A 28 6.62 -7.09 10.12
N THR A 29 7.35 -6.39 10.97
CA THR A 29 6.88 -5.13 11.54
C THR A 29 6.62 -4.14 10.41
N ALA A 30 5.69 -3.21 10.58
CA ALA A 30 5.43 -2.17 9.58
C ALA A 30 6.73 -1.46 9.14
N GLY A 31 7.70 -1.32 10.05
CA GLY A 31 9.03 -0.83 9.76
C GLY A 31 9.83 -1.70 8.78
N ALA A 32 9.68 -3.02 8.84
CA ALA A 32 10.35 -3.94 7.91
C ALA A 32 9.78 -3.85 6.48
N ILE A 33 8.47 -3.62 6.35
CA ILE A 33 7.83 -3.42 5.04
C ILE A 33 8.37 -2.14 4.38
N VAL A 34 8.60 -1.08 5.15
CA VAL A 34 9.16 0.18 4.66
C VAL A 34 10.68 0.06 4.43
N ALA A 35 11.39 -0.70 5.28
CA ALA A 35 12.86 -0.85 5.20
C ALA A 35 13.34 -1.83 4.12
N ALA A 36 12.52 -2.78 3.68
CA ALA A 36 12.87 -3.76 2.64
C ALA A 36 12.97 -3.15 1.22
N ARG A 37 13.36 -1.89 1.14
CA ARG A 37 13.66 -1.19 -0.09
C ARG A 37 15.07 -1.61 -0.54
N ALA A 38 15.16 -2.68 -1.37
CA ALA A 38 16.38 -2.94 -2.12
C ALA A 38 16.79 -1.64 -2.81
N ALA A 39 18.08 -1.29 -2.72
CA ALA A 39 18.63 -0.07 -3.29
C ALA A 39 18.37 -0.01 -4.80
N VAL A 40 17.23 0.56 -5.18
CA VAL A 40 17.03 1.07 -6.53
C VAL A 40 17.99 2.25 -6.64
N PRO A 41 18.82 2.35 -7.70
CA PRO A 41 19.63 3.55 -7.94
C PRO A 41 18.69 4.75 -7.80
N ALA A 42 19.05 5.66 -6.93
CA ALA A 42 18.15 6.73 -6.53
C ALA A 42 17.99 7.73 -7.66
N ASP A 43 17.05 7.47 -8.56
CA ASP A 43 16.51 8.51 -9.41
C ASP A 43 15.82 9.54 -8.52
N SER A 44 16.22 10.78 -8.68
CA SER A 44 15.67 11.91 -7.92
C SER A 44 14.14 12.02 -8.04
N PHE A 45 13.55 11.52 -9.12
CA PHE A 45 12.11 11.46 -9.37
C PHE A 45 11.41 10.48 -8.43
N THR A 46 11.85 9.23 -8.38
CA THR A 46 11.29 8.18 -7.52
C THR A 46 11.43 8.54 -6.04
N GLN A 47 12.58 9.08 -5.63
CA GLN A 47 12.80 9.52 -4.25
C GLN A 47 11.84 10.63 -3.82
N ARG A 48 11.60 11.62 -4.68
CA ARG A 48 10.65 12.70 -4.38
C ARG A 48 9.25 12.16 -4.15
N ILE A 49 8.78 11.26 -5.02
CA ILE A 49 7.45 10.67 -4.89
C ILE A 49 7.34 9.85 -3.60
N ASP A 50 8.34 9.03 -3.30
CA ASP A 50 8.33 8.22 -2.08
C ASP A 50 8.36 9.10 -0.81
N ALA A 51 9.11 10.18 -0.83
CA ALA A 51 9.12 11.13 0.28
C ALA A 51 7.76 11.86 0.42
N ALA A 52 7.14 12.23 -0.71
CA ALA A 52 5.89 12.98 -0.71
C ALA A 52 4.68 12.21 -0.18
N ARG A 53 4.70 10.87 -0.25
CA ARG A 53 3.63 10.00 0.27
C ARG A 53 3.86 9.51 1.70
N ILE A 54 4.92 10.00 2.34
CA ILE A 54 5.19 9.82 3.76
C ILE A 54 4.86 11.14 4.48
N SER A 55 4.23 11.06 5.65
CA SER A 55 3.89 12.20 6.50
C SER A 55 4.19 11.87 7.97
N GLY A 56 4.38 12.90 8.79
CA GLY A 56 4.68 12.79 10.22
C GLY A 56 6.17 12.98 10.52
N ASP A 57 6.48 13.02 11.81
CA ASP A 57 7.84 13.23 12.31
C ASP A 57 8.76 12.06 11.92
N SER A 58 9.92 12.37 11.35
CA SER A 58 10.90 11.37 10.92
C SER A 58 11.49 10.56 12.08
N THR A 59 11.40 11.04 13.31
CA THR A 59 11.88 10.35 14.53
C THR A 59 10.83 9.42 15.14
N ALA A 60 9.54 9.53 14.74
CA ALA A 60 8.49 8.66 15.24
C ALA A 60 8.77 7.20 14.91
N LYS A 61 8.63 6.33 15.92
CA LYS A 61 8.97 4.89 15.82
C LYS A 61 7.81 4.03 15.35
N VAL A 62 6.58 4.52 15.47
CA VAL A 62 5.38 3.80 15.05
C VAL A 62 4.97 4.23 13.66
N TRP A 63 4.66 3.25 12.81
CA TRP A 63 4.16 3.49 11.46
C TRP A 63 2.69 3.10 11.36
N MET A 64 1.94 3.92 10.65
CA MET A 64 0.63 3.62 10.10
C MET A 64 0.76 3.57 8.58
N ILE A 65 0.65 2.39 7.99
CA ILE A 65 0.72 2.23 6.53
C ILE A 65 -0.71 2.04 6.03
N MET A 66 -1.14 2.94 5.17
CA MET A 66 -2.45 2.87 4.52
C MET A 66 -2.30 2.19 3.17
N VAL A 67 -2.83 0.97 3.04
CA VAL A 67 -2.92 0.24 1.77
C VAL A 67 -4.31 0.48 1.19
N SER A 68 -4.38 1.17 0.07
CA SER A 68 -5.64 1.76 -0.38
C SER A 68 -5.75 1.83 -1.91
N ASP A 69 -6.99 1.95 -2.36
CA ASP A 69 -7.41 2.12 -3.75
C ASP A 69 -8.31 3.37 -3.84
N PHE A 70 -7.93 4.32 -4.67
CA PHE A 70 -8.66 5.59 -4.79
C PHE A 70 -10.08 5.43 -5.33
N GLN A 71 -10.38 4.36 -6.07
CA GLN A 71 -11.73 4.10 -6.60
C GLN A 71 -12.58 3.26 -5.65
N CYS A 72 -11.98 2.61 -4.65
CA CYS A 72 -12.70 1.76 -3.72
C CYS A 72 -13.66 2.57 -2.82
N PRO A 73 -14.96 2.24 -2.75
CA PRO A 73 -15.92 2.98 -1.92
C PRO A 73 -15.63 2.83 -0.42
N TYR A 74 -15.11 1.69 0.02
CA TYR A 74 -14.73 1.50 1.42
C TYR A 74 -13.45 2.29 1.79
N CYS A 75 -12.54 2.54 0.82
CA CYS A 75 -11.41 3.43 1.04
C CYS A 75 -11.89 4.87 1.22
N LYS A 76 -12.85 5.30 0.41
CA LYS A 76 -13.50 6.60 0.59
C LYS A 76 -14.19 6.70 1.94
N GLN A 77 -14.97 5.70 2.34
CA GLN A 77 -15.62 5.67 3.63
C GLN A 77 -14.60 5.84 4.77
N TRP A 78 -13.51 5.07 4.74
CA TRP A 78 -12.45 5.17 5.75
C TRP A 78 -11.79 6.56 5.74
N HIS A 79 -11.55 7.12 4.55
CA HIS A 79 -11.02 8.49 4.40
C HIS A 79 -11.95 9.50 5.09
N ASP A 80 -13.24 9.45 4.80
CA ASP A 80 -14.21 10.43 5.29
C ASP A 80 -14.46 10.30 6.82
N GLU A 81 -14.51 9.06 7.33
CA GLU A 81 -14.89 8.80 8.73
C GLU A 81 -13.71 8.79 9.70
N SER A 82 -12.51 8.39 9.25
CA SER A 82 -11.40 8.10 10.16
C SER A 82 -10.12 8.87 9.88
N PHE A 83 -9.77 9.07 8.61
CA PHE A 83 -8.44 9.55 8.23
C PHE A 83 -8.08 10.89 8.84
N ALA A 84 -8.95 11.89 8.74
CA ALA A 84 -8.67 13.24 9.22
C ALA A 84 -8.45 13.28 10.75
N ALA A 85 -9.23 12.49 11.50
CA ALA A 85 -9.09 12.39 12.95
C ALA A 85 -7.76 11.74 13.34
N LEU A 86 -7.45 10.58 12.74
CA LEU A 86 -6.22 9.84 13.03
C LEU A 86 -4.97 10.62 12.62
N ARG A 87 -5.01 11.29 11.45
CA ARG A 87 -3.92 12.15 11.00
C ARG A 87 -3.63 13.26 12.02
N ARG A 88 -4.65 13.98 12.47
CA ARG A 88 -4.50 15.06 13.45
C ARG A 88 -4.02 14.55 14.81
N GLU A 89 -4.60 13.44 15.31
CA GLU A 89 -4.33 12.93 16.65
C GLU A 89 -2.96 12.26 16.81
N TYR A 90 -2.44 11.67 15.74
CA TYR A 90 -1.22 10.85 15.82
C TYR A 90 -0.10 11.31 14.90
N VAL A 91 -0.40 11.72 13.67
CA VAL A 91 0.63 12.05 12.66
C VAL A 91 1.11 13.49 12.83
N GLU A 92 0.19 14.45 12.89
CA GLU A 92 0.51 15.87 13.04
C GLU A 92 1.07 16.19 14.44
N ASN A 93 0.77 15.36 15.44
CA ASN A 93 1.35 15.43 16.78
C ASN A 93 2.70 14.68 16.89
N GLY A 94 3.28 14.24 15.78
CA GLY A 94 4.61 13.62 15.74
C GLY A 94 4.72 12.23 16.37
N LYS A 95 3.61 11.61 16.78
CA LYS A 95 3.62 10.29 17.45
C LYS A 95 3.84 9.14 16.46
N VAL A 96 3.33 9.29 15.23
CA VAL A 96 3.23 8.23 14.22
C VAL A 96 3.66 8.76 12.86
N ARG A 97 4.38 7.94 12.10
CA ARG A 97 4.63 8.17 10.67
C ARG A 97 3.53 7.49 9.86
N LEU A 98 3.06 8.20 8.86
CA LEU A 98 2.07 7.73 7.90
C LEU A 98 2.73 7.47 6.55
N ALA A 99 2.43 6.34 5.92
CA ALA A 99 2.78 6.08 4.53
C ALA A 99 1.57 5.59 3.75
N TYR A 100 1.50 5.94 2.46
CA TYR A 100 0.49 5.44 1.54
C TYR A 100 1.08 4.39 0.61
N TYR A 101 0.40 3.24 0.46
CA TYR A 101 0.70 2.19 -0.50
C TYR A 101 -0.48 2.00 -1.44
N ASN A 102 -0.21 2.06 -2.73
CA ASN A 102 -1.21 1.83 -3.76
C ASN A 102 -1.56 0.33 -3.85
N PHE A 103 -2.85 0.04 -3.88
CA PHE A 103 -3.35 -1.32 -4.07
C PHE A 103 -4.58 -1.30 -5.00
N PRO A 104 -4.39 -0.92 -6.29
CA PRO A 104 -5.48 -0.82 -7.23
C PRO A 104 -6.09 -2.20 -7.50
N LEU A 105 -7.38 -2.36 -7.21
CA LEU A 105 -8.10 -3.61 -7.45
C LEU A 105 -8.48 -3.72 -8.93
N THR A 106 -8.40 -4.93 -9.48
CA THR A 106 -8.69 -5.19 -10.91
C THR A 106 -10.14 -4.91 -11.30
N ILE A 107 -11.07 -4.95 -10.32
CA ILE A 107 -12.48 -4.59 -10.51
C ILE A 107 -12.73 -3.08 -10.63
N HIS A 108 -11.72 -2.26 -10.36
CA HIS A 108 -11.79 -0.81 -10.38
C HIS A 108 -11.00 -0.23 -11.57
N PRO A 109 -11.65 0.01 -12.72
CA PRO A 109 -10.94 0.37 -13.96
C PRO A 109 -10.17 1.69 -13.87
N ASN A 110 -10.59 2.61 -13.00
CA ASN A 110 -9.97 3.92 -12.81
C ASN A 110 -9.01 3.99 -11.60
N ALA A 111 -8.78 2.87 -10.90
CA ALA A 111 -7.90 2.84 -9.73
C ALA A 111 -6.43 3.13 -10.09
N VAL A 112 -5.92 2.51 -11.16
CA VAL A 112 -4.55 2.78 -11.63
C VAL A 112 -4.40 4.22 -12.13
N PRO A 113 -5.26 4.77 -13.01
CA PRO A 113 -5.19 6.17 -13.41
C PRO A 113 -5.24 7.15 -12.23
N ALA A 114 -6.07 6.90 -11.21
CA ALA A 114 -6.15 7.74 -10.01
C ALA A 114 -4.86 7.63 -9.16
N ALA A 115 -4.30 6.43 -9.01
CA ALA A 115 -3.03 6.23 -8.33
C ALA A 115 -1.89 6.97 -9.05
N GLU A 116 -1.83 6.91 -10.39
CA GLU A 116 -0.86 7.67 -11.18
C GLU A 116 -1.03 9.18 -10.98
N ALA A 117 -2.26 9.68 -10.93
CA ALA A 117 -2.51 11.09 -10.65
C ALA A 117 -1.95 11.51 -9.27
N ALA A 118 -2.20 10.71 -8.22
CA ALA A 118 -1.66 10.99 -6.89
C ALA A 118 -0.12 10.94 -6.87
N MET A 119 0.47 9.93 -7.49
CA MET A 119 1.92 9.74 -7.53
C MET A 119 2.61 10.84 -8.37
N CYS A 120 2.04 11.22 -9.52
CA CYS A 120 2.55 12.32 -10.34
C CYS A 120 2.44 13.68 -9.65
N ALA A 121 1.38 13.90 -8.85
CA ALA A 121 1.31 15.06 -7.97
C ALA A 121 2.37 15.01 -6.86
N GLY A 122 2.69 13.81 -6.39
CA GLY A 122 3.79 13.55 -5.44
C GLY A 122 5.16 13.98 -5.96
N ALA A 123 5.43 13.84 -7.27
CA ALA A 123 6.64 14.35 -7.90
C ALA A 123 6.81 15.87 -7.76
N GLN A 124 5.70 16.58 -7.49
CA GLN A 124 5.62 18.02 -7.24
C GLN A 124 5.28 18.35 -5.76
N ASN A 125 5.53 17.42 -4.84
CA ASN A 125 5.24 17.55 -3.40
C ASN A 125 3.77 17.78 -3.05
N LYS A 126 2.84 17.30 -3.90
CA LYS A 126 1.39 17.47 -3.74
C LYS A 126 0.65 16.12 -3.62
N PHE A 127 1.33 15.06 -3.14
CA PHE A 127 0.68 13.74 -2.99
C PHE A 127 -0.56 13.83 -2.09
N TRP A 128 -0.43 14.33 -0.86
CA TRP A 128 -1.53 14.38 0.09
C TRP A 128 -2.67 15.33 -0.33
N PRO A 129 -2.40 16.53 -0.84
CA PRO A 129 -3.45 17.35 -1.42
C PRO A 129 -4.21 16.68 -2.57
N MET A 130 -3.52 15.92 -3.45
CA MET A 130 -4.16 15.17 -4.53
C MET A 130 -4.92 13.96 -3.99
N HIS A 131 -4.38 13.25 -3.01
CA HIS A 131 -5.04 12.15 -2.30
C HIS A 131 -6.40 12.60 -1.75
N ASP A 132 -6.43 13.70 -1.01
CA ASP A 132 -7.66 14.23 -0.41
C ASP A 132 -8.65 14.69 -1.49
N ALA A 133 -8.17 15.33 -2.56
CA ALA A 133 -8.99 15.79 -3.68
C ALA A 133 -9.60 14.62 -4.47
N LEU A 134 -8.85 13.52 -4.67
CA LEU A 134 -9.34 12.32 -5.36
C LEU A 134 -10.48 11.66 -4.58
N PHE A 135 -10.33 11.48 -3.25
CA PHE A 135 -11.40 10.92 -2.44
C PHE A 135 -12.60 11.88 -2.34
N ALA A 136 -12.37 13.16 -2.14
CA ALA A 136 -13.46 14.16 -2.07
C ALA A 136 -14.30 14.17 -3.34
N SER A 137 -13.69 13.97 -4.51
CA SER A 137 -14.37 13.98 -5.81
C SER A 137 -14.65 12.58 -6.38
N GLN A 138 -14.48 11.50 -5.63
CA GLN A 138 -14.57 10.13 -6.14
C GLN A 138 -15.86 9.88 -6.95
N ALA A 139 -17.00 10.36 -6.47
CA ALA A 139 -18.27 10.19 -7.15
C ALA A 139 -18.32 10.84 -8.55
N THR A 140 -17.49 11.83 -8.82
CA THR A 140 -17.45 12.55 -10.10
C THR A 140 -16.62 11.84 -11.16
N TRP A 141 -15.68 10.99 -10.77
CA TRP A 141 -14.75 10.36 -11.71
C TRP A 141 -14.77 8.84 -11.72
N ALA A 142 -15.18 8.19 -10.61
CA ALA A 142 -15.07 6.75 -10.48
C ALA A 142 -15.87 5.97 -11.54
N GLY A 143 -17.01 6.49 -11.98
CA GLY A 143 -17.87 5.86 -13.00
C GLY A 143 -17.58 6.29 -14.44
N LEU A 144 -16.63 7.19 -14.68
CA LEU A 144 -16.31 7.65 -16.03
C LEU A 144 -15.54 6.59 -16.82
N LYS A 145 -15.75 6.59 -18.13
CA LYS A 145 -14.93 5.79 -19.04
C LYS A 145 -13.49 6.31 -19.10
N ASP A 146 -13.32 7.62 -19.04
CA ASP A 146 -12.04 8.31 -18.99
C ASP A 146 -12.12 9.49 -18.00
N PRO A 147 -11.45 9.40 -16.84
CA PRO A 147 -11.44 10.45 -15.83
C PRO A 147 -10.34 11.51 -16.02
N SER A 148 -9.54 11.44 -17.10
CA SER A 148 -8.34 12.27 -17.29
C SER A 148 -8.62 13.76 -17.14
N ALA A 149 -9.71 14.27 -17.71
CA ALA A 149 -10.08 15.68 -17.62
C ALA A 149 -10.38 16.12 -16.17
N VAL A 150 -10.95 15.21 -15.34
CA VAL A 150 -11.18 15.49 -13.92
C VAL A 150 -9.83 15.60 -13.19
N PHE A 151 -8.92 14.66 -13.44
CA PHE A 151 -7.59 14.68 -12.81
C PHE A 151 -6.78 15.92 -13.23
N ASP A 152 -6.89 16.36 -14.49
CA ASP A 152 -6.25 17.60 -14.97
C ASP A 152 -6.82 18.84 -14.23
N SER A 153 -8.14 18.87 -14.06
CA SER A 153 -8.79 19.92 -13.28
C SER A 153 -8.33 19.95 -11.82
N LEU A 154 -8.19 18.78 -11.18
CA LEU A 154 -7.66 18.67 -9.82
C LEU A 154 -6.20 19.14 -9.77
N GLY A 155 -5.37 18.74 -10.73
CA GLY A 155 -3.98 19.20 -10.84
C GLY A 155 -3.88 20.72 -10.94
N THR A 156 -4.72 21.33 -11.78
CA THR A 156 -4.80 22.79 -11.94
C THR A 156 -5.19 23.48 -10.63
N LYS A 157 -6.23 22.98 -9.94
CA LYS A 157 -6.68 23.53 -8.65
C LYS A 157 -5.61 23.43 -7.56
N LEU A 158 -4.76 22.42 -7.62
CA LEU A 158 -3.64 22.22 -6.67
C LEU A 158 -2.38 22.98 -7.07
N GLY A 159 -2.40 23.72 -8.18
CA GLY A 159 -1.27 24.52 -8.66
C GLY A 159 -0.11 23.68 -9.19
N LEU A 160 -0.41 22.49 -9.75
CA LEU A 160 0.61 21.66 -10.39
C LEU A 160 1.06 22.28 -11.73
N ASP A 161 2.33 22.08 -12.08
CA ASP A 161 2.78 22.27 -13.46
C ASP A 161 2.08 21.25 -14.36
N ALA A 162 1.18 21.74 -15.20
CA ALA A 162 0.31 20.89 -16.03
C ALA A 162 1.10 20.05 -17.03
N ARG A 163 2.20 20.60 -17.58
CA ARG A 163 3.03 19.89 -18.56
C ARG A 163 3.69 18.66 -17.91
N SER A 164 4.35 18.86 -16.76
CA SER A 164 5.03 17.79 -16.04
C SER A 164 4.03 16.76 -15.48
N PHE A 165 2.89 17.22 -14.98
CA PHE A 165 1.83 16.35 -14.45
C PHE A 165 1.25 15.46 -15.55
N ASN A 166 0.91 16.03 -16.71
CA ASN A 166 0.36 15.27 -17.83
C ASN A 166 1.40 14.35 -18.46
N ALA A 167 2.65 14.80 -18.64
CA ALA A 167 3.73 13.94 -19.14
C ALA A 167 3.94 12.72 -18.22
N CYS A 168 3.96 12.92 -16.90
CA CYS A 168 4.11 11.83 -15.92
C CYS A 168 2.99 10.79 -16.06
N ARG A 169 1.72 11.22 -16.19
CA ARG A 169 0.56 10.32 -16.31
C ARG A 169 0.52 9.61 -17.66
N THR A 170 0.70 10.34 -18.76
CA THR A 170 0.60 9.79 -20.14
C THR A 170 1.74 8.82 -20.48
N THR A 171 2.90 8.97 -19.84
CA THR A 171 4.03 8.03 -19.99
C THR A 171 4.00 6.89 -18.96
N HIS A 172 2.99 6.86 -18.09
CA HIS A 172 2.88 5.87 -16.99
C HIS A 172 4.15 5.80 -16.12
N ALA A 173 4.79 6.96 -15.89
CA ALA A 173 6.10 7.03 -15.23
C ALA A 173 6.08 6.46 -13.79
N THR A 174 4.93 6.43 -13.12
CA THR A 174 4.78 5.93 -11.75
C THR A 174 4.22 4.51 -11.65
N LEU A 175 3.79 3.90 -12.77
CA LEU A 175 3.21 2.56 -12.78
C LEU A 175 4.13 1.48 -12.17
N PRO A 176 5.46 1.47 -12.39
CA PRO A 176 6.35 0.52 -11.72
C PRO A 176 6.33 0.65 -10.19
N MET A 177 6.18 1.87 -9.66
CA MET A 177 6.10 2.11 -8.21
C MET A 177 4.77 1.60 -7.64
N ILE A 178 3.66 1.84 -8.34
CA ILE A 178 2.32 1.37 -7.96
C ILE A 178 2.29 -0.17 -7.90
N ARG A 179 2.86 -0.83 -8.90
CA ARG A 179 2.99 -2.30 -8.92
C ARG A 179 3.87 -2.82 -7.77
N ALA A 180 4.99 -2.15 -7.51
CA ALA A 180 5.86 -2.51 -6.40
C ALA A 180 5.18 -2.33 -5.02
N ASP A 181 4.29 -1.36 -4.88
CA ASP A 181 3.47 -1.20 -3.67
C ASP A 181 2.50 -2.37 -3.50
N GLN A 182 1.79 -2.72 -4.57
CA GLN A 182 0.86 -3.85 -4.59
C GLN A 182 1.58 -5.15 -4.22
N ASP A 183 2.69 -5.46 -4.88
CA ASP A 183 3.50 -6.64 -4.59
C ASP A 183 3.98 -6.70 -3.12
N ARG A 184 4.36 -5.56 -2.54
CA ARG A 184 4.76 -5.49 -1.12
C ARG A 184 3.60 -5.73 -0.19
N ALA A 185 2.44 -5.14 -0.48
CA ALA A 185 1.24 -5.31 0.31
C ALA A 185 0.73 -6.76 0.27
N GLU A 186 0.74 -7.41 -0.90
CA GLU A 186 0.38 -8.82 -1.06
C GLU A 186 1.31 -9.74 -0.26
N ARG A 187 2.63 -9.50 -0.34
CA ARG A 187 3.61 -10.24 0.48
C ARG A 187 3.43 -10.02 1.99
N ALA A 188 2.88 -8.88 2.38
CA ALA A 188 2.53 -8.60 3.78
C ALA A 188 1.19 -9.21 4.20
N GLY A 189 0.50 -9.94 3.32
CA GLY A 189 -0.78 -10.61 3.61
C GLY A 189 -2.01 -9.72 3.39
N VAL A 190 -1.88 -8.57 2.73
CA VAL A 190 -3.02 -7.72 2.38
C VAL A 190 -3.81 -8.38 1.25
N GLN A 191 -5.13 -8.50 1.43
CA GLN A 191 -6.05 -9.12 0.47
C GLN A 191 -7.20 -8.21 0.05
N SER A 192 -7.35 -7.05 0.69
CA SER A 192 -8.46 -6.12 0.45
C SER A 192 -8.09 -4.69 0.80
N THR A 193 -8.90 -3.74 0.30
CA THR A 193 -8.76 -2.31 0.59
C THR A 193 -10.02 -1.73 1.24
N PRO A 194 -9.88 -0.77 2.16
CA PRO A 194 -8.61 -0.36 2.76
C PRO A 194 -8.06 -1.43 3.71
N THR A 195 -6.73 -1.53 3.83
CA THR A 195 -6.08 -2.23 4.93
C THR A 195 -5.08 -1.27 5.58
N ILE A 196 -5.18 -1.10 6.88
CA ILE A 196 -4.29 -0.24 7.67
C ILE A 196 -3.36 -1.12 8.47
N ILE A 197 -2.06 -0.95 8.27
CA ILE A 197 -1.03 -1.71 8.99
C ILE A 197 -0.43 -0.82 10.06
N ILE A 198 -0.49 -1.28 11.32
CA ILE A 198 0.03 -0.58 12.49
C ILE A 198 0.93 -1.55 13.26
N GLY A 199 2.24 -1.29 13.25
CA GLY A 199 3.20 -2.26 13.77
C GLY A 199 3.15 -3.58 12.98
N SER A 200 2.78 -4.69 13.62
CA SER A 200 2.56 -5.99 12.98
C SER A 200 1.07 -6.29 12.71
N LYS A 201 0.16 -5.36 13.07
CA LYS A 201 -1.27 -5.61 13.00
C LYS A 201 -1.84 -5.10 11.68
N LEU A 202 -2.55 -5.96 10.94
CA LEU A 202 -3.35 -5.62 9.78
C LEU A 202 -4.81 -5.43 10.20
N ILE A 203 -5.40 -4.29 9.85
CA ILE A 203 -6.80 -3.98 10.09
C ILE A 203 -7.46 -3.75 8.75
N ALA A 204 -8.21 -4.74 8.29
CA ALA A 204 -8.89 -4.70 7.00
C ALA A 204 -10.26 -4.03 7.09
N GLY A 205 -10.62 -3.29 6.04
CA GLY A 205 -11.91 -2.63 5.88
C GLY A 205 -12.02 -1.28 6.59
N ALA A 206 -13.11 -0.57 6.28
CA ALA A 206 -13.48 0.70 6.93
C ALA A 206 -14.07 0.42 8.32
N GLN A 207 -13.22 -0.02 9.23
CA GLN A 207 -13.58 -0.27 10.63
C GLN A 207 -13.89 1.06 11.36
N PRO A 208 -14.64 1.03 12.49
CA PRO A 208 -14.82 2.19 13.35
C PRO A 208 -13.46 2.81 13.76
N THR A 209 -13.39 4.13 13.78
CA THR A 209 -12.17 4.90 14.09
C THR A 209 -11.48 4.46 15.37
N ASP A 210 -12.26 4.09 16.40
CA ASP A 210 -11.72 3.63 17.69
C ASP A 210 -10.93 2.31 17.61
N ASN A 211 -11.17 1.48 16.58
CA ASN A 211 -10.36 0.28 16.37
C ASN A 211 -8.92 0.64 15.98
N PHE A 212 -8.78 1.68 15.16
CA PHE A 212 -7.47 2.20 14.77
C PHE A 212 -6.79 2.93 15.93
N ARG A 213 -7.54 3.74 16.70
CA ARG A 213 -7.02 4.40 17.91
C ARG A 213 -6.43 3.39 18.88
N ARG A 214 -7.20 2.35 19.24
CA ARG A 214 -6.71 1.28 20.13
C ARG A 214 -5.44 0.60 19.62
N ALA A 215 -5.35 0.38 18.31
CA ALA A 215 -4.17 -0.24 17.72
C ALA A 215 -2.94 0.69 17.74
N LEU A 216 -3.15 1.98 17.47
CA LEU A 216 -2.10 3.01 17.53
C LEU A 216 -1.60 3.20 18.97
N ASP A 217 -2.51 3.32 19.95
CA ASP A 217 -2.16 3.48 21.35
C ASP A 217 -1.39 2.26 21.88
N ALA A 218 -1.82 1.05 21.53
CA ALA A 218 -1.10 -0.17 21.88
C ALA A 218 0.30 -0.23 21.26
N ALA A 219 0.45 0.19 19.98
CA ALA A 219 1.75 0.23 19.30
C ALA A 219 2.70 1.29 19.91
N LEU A 220 2.15 2.41 20.37
CA LEU A 220 2.92 3.46 21.05
C LEU A 220 3.36 3.02 22.46
N ALA A 221 2.52 2.30 23.19
CA ALA A 221 2.84 1.79 24.53
C ALA A 221 3.90 0.66 24.51
N ALA A 222 4.08 -0.03 23.37
CA ALA A 222 5.05 -1.11 23.22
C ALA A 222 6.48 -0.64 22.81
N LYS A 223 6.70 0.67 22.64
CA LYS A 223 7.98 1.31 22.22
C LYS A 223 8.63 2.06 23.37
#